data_ee5dff94810c232e97fb864d5d09a183
#
_entry.id   ee5dff94810c232e97fb864d5d09a183
#
_cell.length_a   1.000
_cell.length_b   1.000
_cell.length_c   1.000
_cell.angle_alpha   90.00
_cell.angle_beta   90.00
_cell.angle_gamma   90.00
#
_symmetry.space_group_name_H-M   'P 1'
#
loop_
_entity.id
_entity.type
_entity.pdbx_description
1 polymer ?
#
loop_
_entity_poly.entity_id
_entity_poly.type
_entity_poly.pdbx_seq_one_letter_code
_entity_poly.pdbx_strand_id
1 'polypeptide(L)'
;LYVFDMQNNVRKEIKVAAFKNQNLSLSYKPAEQKQRDMEYVSPVWLGDNDRFFLVRSSRDLHRIDICSYTIGQDSIVPIIQERMNTYQETRPLAVLNKGKELIHWSERDGWAHLYLYDDQGNLKNRITKGPWHVEQVLKVDEATRTIYFVGNGKEEGENPYYEQLY
;
A
#
# COMPACT_ATOMS: atom_id res chain seq x y z
N LEU A 1 15.39 0.33 -9.84
CA LEU A 1 15.17 -0.89 -9.07
C LEU A 1 15.93 -2.05 -9.74
N TYR A 2 16.47 -2.97 -8.94
CA TYR A 2 17.25 -4.09 -9.46
C TYR A 2 16.87 -5.38 -8.74
N VAL A 3 16.89 -6.49 -9.48
CA VAL A 3 16.88 -7.85 -8.94
C VAL A 3 18.28 -8.43 -9.16
N PHE A 4 18.79 -9.14 -8.15
CA PHE A 4 20.05 -9.85 -8.23
C PHE A 4 19.79 -11.35 -8.06
N ASP A 5 20.13 -12.11 -9.10
CA ASP A 5 20.11 -13.58 -9.08
C ASP A 5 21.43 -14.08 -8.51
N MET A 6 21.39 -14.60 -7.28
CA MET A 6 22.57 -15.08 -6.59
C MET A 6 23.11 -16.40 -7.16
N GLN A 7 22.26 -17.21 -7.80
CA GLN A 7 22.70 -18.48 -8.38
C GLN A 7 23.54 -18.26 -9.66
N ASN A 8 23.06 -17.33 -10.50
CA ASN A 8 23.70 -17.01 -11.78
C ASN A 8 24.64 -15.81 -11.71
N ASN A 9 24.72 -15.13 -10.55
CA ASN A 9 25.51 -13.91 -10.34
C ASN A 9 25.15 -12.80 -11.35
N VAL A 10 23.86 -12.63 -11.63
CA VAL A 10 23.35 -11.67 -12.62
C VAL A 10 22.50 -10.61 -11.95
N ARG A 11 22.80 -9.34 -12.27
CA ARG A 11 21.96 -8.20 -11.90
C ARG A 11 21.07 -7.80 -13.07
N LYS A 12 19.77 -7.72 -12.87
CA LYS A 12 18.80 -7.27 -13.85
C LYS A 12 18.15 -5.97 -13.38
N GLU A 13 18.10 -4.97 -14.22
CA GLU A 13 17.35 -3.74 -13.98
C GLU A 13 15.86 -3.96 -14.25
N ILE A 14 15.03 -3.47 -13.32
CA ILE A 14 13.58 -3.46 -13.49
C ILE A 14 13.16 -2.06 -13.96
N LYS A 15 12.41 -1.99 -15.06
CA LYS A 15 11.88 -0.74 -15.60
C LYS A 15 10.74 -0.25 -14.72
N VAL A 16 10.95 0.87 -14.05
CA VAL A 16 9.99 1.46 -13.09
C VAL A 16 9.53 2.86 -13.48
N ALA A 17 10.19 3.47 -14.47
CA ALA A 17 9.97 4.87 -14.82
C ALA A 17 8.57 5.11 -15.42
N ALA A 18 7.89 6.15 -14.96
CA ALA A 18 6.68 6.70 -15.55
C ALA A 18 6.56 8.22 -15.35
N PHE A 19 7.09 8.75 -14.25
CA PHE A 19 7.01 10.15 -13.94
C PHE A 19 8.41 10.74 -13.76
N LYS A 20 8.59 11.99 -14.17
CA LYS A 20 9.83 12.71 -13.89
C LYS A 20 10.01 12.86 -12.38
N ASN A 21 11.21 12.50 -11.85
CA ASN A 21 11.54 12.60 -10.42
C ASN A 21 10.52 11.89 -9.52
N GLN A 22 10.10 10.69 -9.91
CA GLN A 22 9.14 9.88 -9.14
C GLN A 22 9.74 9.36 -7.83
N ASN A 23 8.84 9.11 -6.86
CA ASN A 23 9.16 8.36 -5.65
C ASN A 23 8.72 6.89 -5.81
N LEU A 24 9.44 5.98 -5.17
CA LEU A 24 9.11 4.56 -5.09
C LEU A 24 9.15 4.13 -3.63
N SER A 25 8.11 3.40 -3.21
CA SER A 25 8.01 2.78 -1.90
C SER A 25 7.60 1.32 -2.04
N LEU A 26 8.40 0.42 -1.48
CA LEU A 26 8.10 -1.03 -1.47
C LEU A 26 7.10 -1.33 -0.35
N SER A 27 6.13 -2.18 -0.65
CA SER A 27 5.24 -2.74 0.36
C SER A 27 5.90 -3.95 1.01
N TYR A 28 6.30 -3.80 2.27
CA TYR A 28 6.93 -4.85 3.04
C TYR A 28 6.46 -4.81 4.50
N LYS A 29 6.54 -5.94 5.16
CA LYS A 29 6.36 -6.03 6.61
C LYS A 29 7.75 -5.93 7.26
N PRO A 30 7.97 -4.96 8.17
CA PRO A 30 9.19 -4.93 8.95
C PRO A 30 9.35 -6.22 9.73
N ALA A 31 10.58 -6.70 9.86
CA ALA A 31 10.87 -7.82 10.73
C ALA A 31 10.56 -7.45 12.18
N GLU A 32 9.95 -8.36 12.93
CA GLU A 32 9.78 -8.21 14.35
C GLU A 32 11.16 -8.28 15.02
N GLN A 33 11.68 -7.13 15.48
CA GLN A 33 12.89 -7.11 16.31
C GLN A 33 12.55 -7.64 17.69
N LYS A 34 13.14 -8.78 18.06
CA LYS A 34 13.20 -9.18 19.46
C LYS A 34 14.13 -8.21 20.18
N GLN A 35 13.73 -7.68 21.32
CA GLN A 35 14.40 -6.61 22.07
C GLN A 35 15.88 -6.87 22.46
N ARG A 36 16.43 -8.05 22.17
CA ARG A 36 17.79 -8.44 22.54
C ARG A 36 18.71 -8.85 21.38
N ASP A 37 18.16 -8.99 20.17
CA ASP A 37 18.96 -9.47 19.04
C ASP A 37 19.27 -8.29 18.12
N MET A 38 20.53 -7.91 18.09
CA MET A 38 21.08 -6.94 17.14
C MET A 38 21.22 -7.52 15.72
N GLU A 39 20.66 -8.70 15.48
CA GLU A 39 20.67 -9.32 14.16
C GLU A 39 19.75 -8.58 13.19
N TYR A 40 20.30 -8.23 12.05
CA TYR A 40 19.51 -7.69 10.94
C TYR A 40 18.62 -8.79 10.37
N VAL A 41 17.31 -8.61 10.52
CA VAL A 41 16.31 -9.48 9.89
C VAL A 41 15.75 -8.76 8.68
N SER A 42 15.88 -9.39 7.52
CA SER A 42 15.37 -8.82 6.26
C SER A 42 13.85 -8.62 6.31
N PRO A 43 13.33 -7.49 5.82
CA PRO A 43 11.90 -7.30 5.67
C PRO A 43 11.27 -8.41 4.83
N VAL A 44 10.07 -8.84 5.20
CA VAL A 44 9.30 -9.83 4.45
C VAL A 44 8.46 -9.12 3.40
N TRP A 45 8.56 -9.57 2.15
CA TRP A 45 7.68 -9.09 1.09
C TRP A 45 6.23 -9.48 1.37
N LEU A 46 5.33 -8.55 1.11
CA LEU A 46 3.91 -8.80 1.15
C LEU A 46 3.48 -9.25 -0.25
N GLY A 47 3.02 -10.49 -0.35
CA GLY A 47 2.66 -11.15 -1.59
C GLY A 47 3.13 -12.59 -1.63
N ASP A 48 3.24 -13.15 -2.83
CA ASP A 48 3.82 -14.47 -3.07
C ASP A 48 5.35 -14.41 -3.10
N ASN A 49 6.03 -15.57 -3.09
CA ASN A 49 7.49 -15.65 -3.09
C ASN A 49 8.15 -14.99 -4.30
N ASP A 50 7.44 -14.90 -5.41
CA ASP A 50 7.93 -14.37 -6.69
C ASP A 50 7.26 -13.04 -7.08
N ARG A 51 6.34 -12.50 -6.26
CA ARG A 51 5.63 -11.25 -6.53
C ARG A 51 5.64 -10.32 -5.32
N PHE A 52 5.80 -9.02 -5.58
CA PHE A 52 5.64 -7.98 -4.56
C PHE A 52 4.94 -6.74 -5.13
N PHE A 53 4.51 -5.87 -4.22
CA PHE A 53 3.83 -4.62 -4.55
C PHE A 53 4.69 -3.41 -4.19
N LEU A 54 4.51 -2.34 -4.95
CA LEU A 54 5.17 -1.06 -4.70
C LEU A 54 4.25 0.10 -5.08
N VAL A 55 4.45 1.21 -4.41
CA VAL A 55 3.79 2.48 -4.73
C VAL A 55 4.77 3.34 -5.51
N ARG A 56 4.33 3.86 -6.63
CA ARG A 56 5.04 4.85 -7.43
C ARG A 56 4.23 6.14 -7.43
N SER A 57 4.83 7.26 -7.07
CA SER A 57 4.16 8.56 -7.10
C SER A 57 4.97 9.60 -7.85
N SER A 58 4.28 10.55 -8.48
CA SER A 58 4.91 11.75 -9.01
C SER A 58 5.40 12.63 -7.85
N ARG A 59 6.40 13.49 -8.11
CA ARG A 59 6.97 14.37 -7.08
C ARG A 59 5.94 15.35 -6.51
N ASP A 60 5.01 15.79 -7.32
CA ASP A 60 3.92 16.70 -6.94
C ASP A 60 2.75 15.97 -6.24
N LEU A 61 2.81 14.64 -6.13
CA LEU A 61 1.78 13.79 -5.53
C LEU A 61 0.38 13.93 -6.16
N HIS A 62 0.30 14.35 -7.42
CA HIS A 62 -0.95 14.35 -8.19
C HIS A 62 -1.23 13.01 -8.87
N ARG A 63 -0.24 12.11 -8.93
CA ARG A 63 -0.30 10.81 -9.60
C ARG A 63 0.27 9.74 -8.71
N ILE A 64 -0.54 8.76 -8.38
CA ILE A 64 -0.15 7.61 -7.57
C ILE A 64 -0.50 6.34 -8.34
N ASP A 65 0.47 5.44 -8.49
CA ASP A 65 0.29 4.11 -9.03
C ASP A 65 0.62 3.07 -7.94
N ILE A 66 -0.30 2.16 -7.67
CA ILE A 66 0.01 0.90 -7.03
C ILE A 66 0.43 -0.06 -8.13
N CYS A 67 1.61 -0.60 -8.02
CA CYS A 67 2.19 -1.49 -9.02
C CYS A 67 2.47 -2.87 -8.43
N SER A 68 2.37 -3.89 -9.26
CA SER A 68 2.90 -5.22 -8.98
C SER A 68 4.16 -5.49 -9.80
N TYR A 69 5.02 -6.34 -9.27
CA TYR A 69 6.17 -6.90 -9.98
C TYR A 69 6.24 -8.40 -9.73
N THR A 70 6.40 -9.16 -10.77
CA THR A 70 6.68 -10.60 -10.69
C THR A 70 8.12 -10.85 -11.11
N ILE A 71 8.88 -11.62 -10.32
CA ILE A 71 10.28 -11.96 -10.59
C ILE A 71 10.39 -12.58 -11.98
N GLY A 72 11.36 -12.11 -12.75
CA GLY A 72 11.56 -12.53 -14.14
C GLY A 72 10.98 -11.56 -15.18
N GLN A 73 10.04 -10.72 -14.83
CA GLN A 73 9.55 -9.65 -15.72
C GLN A 73 10.60 -8.54 -15.93
N ASP A 74 10.43 -7.75 -16.97
CA ASP A 74 11.32 -6.61 -17.28
C ASP A 74 10.87 -5.30 -16.63
N SER A 75 9.59 -5.22 -16.24
CA SER A 75 8.98 -3.98 -15.75
C SER A 75 7.90 -4.27 -14.71
N ILE A 76 7.62 -3.26 -13.90
CA ILE A 76 6.45 -3.24 -13.03
C ILE A 76 5.17 -3.01 -13.84
N VAL A 77 4.05 -3.51 -13.33
CA VAL A 77 2.72 -3.34 -13.91
C VAL A 77 1.86 -2.48 -12.96
N PRO A 78 1.39 -1.30 -13.38
CA PRO A 78 0.45 -0.51 -12.59
C PRO A 78 -0.92 -1.21 -12.58
N ILE A 79 -1.43 -1.51 -11.38
CA ILE A 79 -2.72 -2.19 -11.17
C ILE A 79 -3.79 -1.24 -10.64
N ILE A 80 -3.42 -0.20 -9.85
CA ILE A 80 -4.34 0.85 -9.43
C ILE A 80 -3.68 2.18 -9.77
N GLN A 81 -4.43 3.09 -10.38
CA GLN A 81 -3.92 4.40 -10.78
C GLN A 81 -4.84 5.51 -10.25
N GLU A 82 -4.29 6.40 -9.45
CA GLU A 82 -4.98 7.60 -8.99
C GLU A 82 -4.41 8.85 -9.64
N ARG A 83 -5.30 9.72 -10.05
CA ARG A 83 -4.99 10.98 -10.75
C ARG A 83 -5.88 12.07 -10.19
N MET A 84 -5.29 13.03 -9.50
CA MET A 84 -6.00 14.19 -8.97
C MET A 84 -5.29 15.47 -9.39
N ASN A 85 -6.01 16.57 -9.41
CA ASN A 85 -5.45 17.89 -9.66
C ASN A 85 -4.99 18.60 -8.36
N THR A 86 -5.12 17.89 -7.23
CA THR A 86 -4.69 18.31 -5.91
C THR A 86 -3.64 17.35 -5.37
N TYR A 87 -2.96 17.78 -4.32
CA TYR A 87 -2.08 16.93 -3.54
C TYR A 87 -2.84 15.71 -2.99
N GLN A 88 -2.24 14.54 -3.07
CA GLN A 88 -2.75 13.29 -2.50
C GLN A 88 -1.79 12.79 -1.43
N GLU A 89 -2.32 12.43 -0.29
CA GLU A 89 -1.54 11.71 0.69
C GLU A 89 -1.39 10.23 0.33
N THR A 90 -0.36 9.61 0.84
CA THR A 90 -0.12 8.17 0.68
C THR A 90 -0.08 7.50 2.05
N ARG A 91 -0.72 6.35 2.15
CA ARG A 91 -0.64 5.48 3.33
C ARG A 91 -0.11 4.11 2.90
N PRO A 92 0.49 3.32 3.82
CA PRO A 92 0.93 1.97 3.51
C PRO A 92 -0.19 1.11 2.92
N LEU A 93 0.12 0.39 1.85
CA LEU A 93 -0.78 -0.60 1.26
C LEU A 93 -0.89 -1.80 2.20
N ALA A 94 -2.12 -2.20 2.56
CA ALA A 94 -2.32 -3.45 3.26
C ALA A 94 -2.49 -4.59 2.24
N VAL A 95 -1.57 -5.54 2.28
CA VAL A 95 -1.54 -6.70 1.39
C VAL A 95 -2.05 -7.92 2.15
N LEU A 96 -3.09 -8.56 1.66
CA LEU A 96 -3.84 -9.62 2.32
C LEU A 96 -3.86 -10.88 1.46
N ASN A 97 -4.22 -12.00 2.10
CA ASN A 97 -4.44 -13.27 1.43
C ASN A 97 -3.28 -13.64 0.48
N LYS A 98 -2.04 -13.52 1.00
CA LYS A 98 -0.80 -13.77 0.24
C LYS A 98 -0.74 -12.98 -1.07
N GLY A 99 -1.16 -11.71 -1.05
CA GLY A 99 -1.12 -10.83 -2.20
C GLY A 99 -2.30 -10.94 -3.16
N LYS A 100 -3.37 -11.66 -2.80
CA LYS A 100 -4.58 -11.77 -3.62
C LYS A 100 -5.59 -10.66 -3.39
N GLU A 101 -5.44 -9.91 -2.29
CA GLU A 101 -6.29 -8.79 -1.96
C GLU A 101 -5.45 -7.62 -1.42
N LEU A 102 -5.89 -6.42 -1.73
CA LEU A 102 -5.22 -5.18 -1.37
C LEU A 102 -6.23 -4.23 -0.74
N ILE A 103 -5.89 -3.63 0.41
CA ILE A 103 -6.63 -2.49 0.94
C ILE A 103 -5.81 -1.24 0.64
N HIS A 104 -6.40 -0.37 -0.14
CA HIS A 104 -5.83 0.92 -0.52
C HIS A 104 -6.60 2.05 0.17
N TRP A 105 -5.87 2.96 0.82
CA TRP A 105 -6.37 4.20 1.38
C TRP A 105 -6.39 5.26 0.29
N SER A 106 -7.50 6.00 0.14
CA SER A 106 -7.65 6.97 -0.94
C SER A 106 -8.63 8.09 -0.58
N GLU A 107 -8.31 9.31 -1.03
CA GLU A 107 -9.12 10.51 -0.88
C GLU A 107 -10.01 10.80 -2.11
N ARG A 108 -10.14 9.85 -3.04
CA ARG A 108 -10.80 10.03 -4.35
C ARG A 108 -12.24 10.56 -4.30
N ASP A 109 -12.92 10.33 -3.19
CA ASP A 109 -14.31 10.76 -2.97
C ASP A 109 -14.43 12.01 -2.09
N GLY A 110 -13.33 12.76 -1.91
CA GLY A 110 -13.27 13.99 -1.10
C GLY A 110 -13.02 13.75 0.38
N TRP A 111 -13.10 12.51 0.84
CA TRP A 111 -12.75 12.05 2.18
C TRP A 111 -11.87 10.81 2.07
N ALA A 112 -10.97 10.64 3.03
CA ALA A 112 -10.09 9.49 3.05
C ALA A 112 -10.82 8.23 3.52
N HIS A 113 -10.82 7.22 2.67
CA HIS A 113 -11.49 5.96 2.93
C HIS A 113 -10.68 4.76 2.48
N LEU A 114 -11.11 3.57 2.91
CA LEU A 114 -10.51 2.28 2.58
C LEU A 114 -11.29 1.60 1.45
N TYR A 115 -10.54 1.08 0.48
CA TYR A 115 -11.05 0.40 -0.70
C TYR A 115 -10.37 -0.97 -0.82
N LEU A 116 -11.19 -2.02 -1.01
CA LEU A 116 -10.70 -3.38 -1.23
C LEU A 116 -10.60 -3.68 -2.72
N TYR A 117 -9.44 -4.16 -3.13
CA TYR A 117 -9.15 -4.58 -4.50
C TYR A 117 -8.74 -6.04 -4.55
N ASP A 118 -8.85 -6.65 -5.73
CA ASP A 118 -8.14 -7.87 -6.04
C ASP A 118 -6.68 -7.58 -6.46
N ASP A 119 -5.92 -8.62 -6.74
CA ASP A 119 -4.51 -8.54 -7.13
C ASP A 119 -4.29 -8.08 -8.58
N GLN A 120 -5.34 -7.88 -9.33
CA GLN A 120 -5.33 -7.30 -10.68
C GLN A 120 -5.69 -5.80 -10.67
N GLY A 121 -6.08 -5.26 -9.50
CA GLY A 121 -6.50 -3.88 -9.33
C GLY A 121 -7.97 -3.62 -9.65
N ASN A 122 -8.80 -4.67 -9.70
CA ASN A 122 -10.24 -4.51 -9.81
C ASN A 122 -10.81 -4.18 -8.43
N LEU A 123 -11.58 -3.09 -8.34
CA LEU A 123 -12.26 -2.69 -7.12
C LEU A 123 -13.33 -3.73 -6.75
N LYS A 124 -13.19 -4.36 -5.58
CA LYS A 124 -14.18 -5.29 -5.02
C LYS A 124 -15.28 -4.53 -4.29
N ASN A 125 -14.91 -3.66 -3.37
CA ASN A 125 -15.84 -2.79 -2.65
C ASN A 125 -15.13 -1.64 -1.93
N ARG A 126 -15.89 -0.60 -1.62
CA ARG A 126 -15.53 0.44 -0.66
C ARG A 126 -15.82 -0.06 0.75
N ILE A 127 -14.82 -0.07 1.63
CA ILE A 127 -14.94 -0.59 3.00
C ILE A 127 -15.57 0.47 3.92
N THR A 128 -15.07 1.69 3.86
CA THR A 128 -15.57 2.81 4.68
C THR A 128 -16.16 3.92 3.81
N LYS A 129 -17.12 4.69 4.33
CA LYS A 129 -17.78 5.78 3.62
C LYS A 129 -18.36 6.82 4.59
N GLY A 130 -18.57 8.03 4.12
CA GLY A 130 -19.21 9.10 4.88
C GLY A 130 -18.39 10.39 4.87
N PRO A 131 -18.90 11.49 5.48
CA PRO A 131 -18.22 12.76 5.58
C PRO A 131 -17.24 12.79 6.77
N TRP A 132 -16.29 11.86 6.79
CA TRP A 132 -15.29 11.68 7.83
C TRP A 132 -14.03 11.02 7.27
N HIS A 133 -12.95 11.02 8.01
CA HIS A 133 -11.61 10.65 7.56
C HIS A 133 -11.10 9.38 8.23
N VAL A 134 -10.57 8.44 7.45
CA VAL A 134 -9.75 7.33 7.96
C VAL A 134 -8.31 7.80 8.02
N GLU A 135 -7.71 7.82 9.21
CA GLU A 135 -6.32 8.25 9.37
C GLU A 135 -5.35 7.13 8.99
N GLN A 136 -5.49 5.96 9.58
CA GLN A 136 -4.61 4.82 9.31
C GLN A 136 -5.23 3.48 9.68
N VAL A 137 -4.80 2.43 9.00
CA VAL A 137 -5.10 1.05 9.36
C VAL A 137 -4.08 0.59 10.41
N LEU A 138 -4.55 0.12 11.55
CA LEU A 138 -3.70 -0.41 12.63
C LEU A 138 -3.45 -1.91 12.47
N LYS A 139 -4.51 -2.65 12.13
CA LYS A 139 -4.46 -4.11 12.01
C LYS A 139 -5.54 -4.61 11.06
N VAL A 140 -5.23 -5.65 10.32
CA VAL A 140 -6.21 -6.46 9.63
C VAL A 140 -6.13 -7.88 10.17
N ASP A 141 -7.26 -8.39 10.65
CA ASP A 141 -7.43 -9.79 11.00
C ASP A 141 -8.04 -10.49 9.79
N GLU A 142 -7.22 -11.23 9.05
CA GLU A 142 -7.65 -11.89 7.83
C GLU A 142 -8.59 -13.07 8.11
N ALA A 143 -8.46 -13.73 9.27
CA ALA A 143 -9.28 -14.88 9.62
C ALA A 143 -10.75 -14.48 9.90
N THR A 144 -10.93 -13.38 10.60
CA THR A 144 -12.26 -12.83 10.94
C THR A 144 -12.74 -11.79 9.92
N ARG A 145 -11.90 -11.39 8.98
CA ARG A 145 -12.15 -10.30 8.02
C ARG A 145 -12.46 -8.97 8.70
N THR A 146 -11.78 -8.70 9.82
CA THR A 146 -11.95 -7.50 10.64
C THR A 146 -10.77 -6.54 10.43
N ILE A 147 -11.08 -5.25 10.30
CA ILE A 147 -10.09 -4.18 10.18
C ILE A 147 -10.21 -3.30 11.41
N TYR A 148 -9.08 -3.02 12.06
CA TYR A 148 -8.96 -2.02 13.11
C TYR A 148 -8.25 -0.80 12.53
N PHE A 149 -8.88 0.35 12.63
CA PHE A 149 -8.34 1.58 12.06
C PHE A 149 -8.63 2.79 12.95
N VAL A 150 -7.85 3.84 12.78
CA VAL A 150 -8.08 5.14 13.38
C VAL A 150 -8.78 6.03 12.37
N GLY A 151 -9.77 6.77 12.83
CA GLY A 151 -10.48 7.77 12.04
C GLY A 151 -10.91 8.94 12.90
N ASN A 152 -11.31 10.02 12.26
CA ASN A 152 -11.75 11.24 12.93
C ASN A 152 -12.93 11.88 12.19
N GLY A 153 -13.72 12.67 12.94
CA GLY A 153 -14.87 13.39 12.41
C GLY A 153 -16.12 12.55 12.13
N LYS A 154 -16.17 11.28 12.59
CA LYS A 154 -17.31 10.38 12.36
C LYS A 154 -18.41 10.53 13.41
N GLU A 155 -18.05 10.78 14.67
CA GLU A 155 -19.00 10.85 15.76
C GLU A 155 -19.65 12.22 15.86
N GLU A 156 -20.99 12.26 15.81
CA GLU A 156 -21.77 13.47 15.87
C GLU A 156 -21.64 14.14 17.25
N GLY A 157 -21.41 15.45 17.26
CA GLY A 157 -21.27 16.24 18.50
C GLY A 157 -19.89 16.19 19.14
N GLU A 158 -18.97 15.39 18.62
CA GLU A 158 -17.58 15.38 19.07
C GLU A 158 -16.70 16.35 18.27
N ASN A 159 -15.54 16.68 18.83
CA ASN A 159 -14.55 17.47 18.11
C ASN A 159 -14.01 16.64 16.93
N PRO A 160 -14.16 17.11 15.67
CA PRO A 160 -13.77 16.34 14.49
C PRO A 160 -12.26 16.08 14.35
N TYR A 161 -11.43 16.70 15.19
CA TYR A 161 -9.98 16.45 15.23
C TYR A 161 -9.60 15.33 16.21
N TYR A 162 -10.53 14.79 16.99
CA TYR A 162 -10.23 13.67 17.87
C TYR A 162 -10.20 12.37 17.09
N GLU A 163 -9.11 11.64 17.29
CA GLU A 163 -8.95 10.32 16.72
C GLU A 163 -9.68 9.27 17.54
N GLN A 164 -10.42 8.41 16.86
CA GLN A 164 -11.19 7.32 17.45
C GLN A 164 -10.75 5.98 16.83
N LEU A 165 -10.82 4.92 17.64
CA LEU A 165 -10.57 3.55 17.18
C LEU A 165 -11.86 2.91 16.69
N TYR A 166 -11.81 2.31 15.53
CA TYR A 166 -12.93 1.60 14.91
C TYR A 166 -12.57 0.17 14.55
#